data_1ae6b49914dc253effcbdd61fcaf344b
#
_entry.id   1ae6b49914dc253effcbdd61fcaf344b
#
_cell.length_a   1.000
_cell.length_b   1.000
_cell.length_c   1.000
_cell.angle_alpha   90.00
_cell.angle_beta   90.00
_cell.angle_gamma   90.00
#
_symmetry.space_group_name_H-M   'P 1'
#
loop_
_entity.id
_entity.type
_entity.pdbx_description
1 polymer ?
#
loop_
_entity_poly.entity_id
_entity_poly.type
_entity_poly.pdbx_seq_one_letter_code
_entity_poly.pdbx_strand_id
1 'polypeptide(L)'
;MLAAAHLLHQNHAKCPAENPDPERLPGSHRVWDTWKAAADDVAALYAQATARTVASHAAKVSACSQTVVLTDVLNRDTGETGYKAESWKCRERHCPICQSARARKLHRAFSAALPAIMAQVPEGRFLLLTLTVRNCPITELRKTLSDMGKAWKRLTR
;
A
#
# COMPACT_ATOMS: atom_id res chain seq x y z
N MET A 1 -26.68 3.88 -14.91
CA MET A 1 -25.29 3.61 -14.46
C MET A 1 -24.58 4.85 -13.89
N LEU A 2 -25.23 5.67 -13.05
CA LEU A 2 -24.65 6.92 -12.50
C LEU A 2 -24.79 7.03 -10.97
N ALA A 3 -25.19 5.97 -10.26
CA ALA A 3 -25.40 5.98 -8.81
C ALA A 3 -24.18 5.53 -7.97
N ALA A 4 -23.16 4.93 -8.57
CA ALA A 4 -22.02 4.39 -7.83
C ALA A 4 -20.94 5.43 -7.45
N ALA A 5 -20.94 6.60 -8.09
CA ALA A 5 -19.93 7.64 -7.83
C ALA A 5 -20.24 8.49 -6.58
N HIS A 6 -21.48 8.50 -6.09
CA HIS A 6 -21.89 9.34 -4.96
C HIS A 6 -21.61 8.74 -3.58
N LEU A 7 -21.39 7.42 -3.49
CA LEU A 7 -21.18 6.71 -2.22
C LEU A 7 -19.72 6.75 -1.72
N LEU A 8 -18.78 7.14 -2.56
CA LEU A 8 -17.37 7.23 -2.17
C LEU A 8 -17.00 8.52 -1.42
N HIS A 9 -17.93 9.48 -1.32
CA HIS A 9 -17.65 10.78 -0.71
C HIS A 9 -18.14 10.93 0.74
N GLN A 10 -18.86 9.95 1.30
CA GLN A 10 -19.49 10.09 2.62
C GLN A 10 -18.72 9.53 3.80
N ASN A 11 -17.53 8.95 3.62
CA ASN A 11 -16.69 8.48 4.73
C ASN A 11 -15.43 9.35 4.91
N HIS A 12 -15.56 10.67 4.87
CA HIS A 12 -14.56 11.52 5.50
C HIS A 12 -14.81 11.46 7.01
N ALA A 13 -14.05 10.60 7.69
CA ALA A 13 -13.92 10.64 9.12
C ALA A 13 -13.65 12.11 9.52
N LYS A 14 -14.51 12.65 10.42
CA LYS A 14 -14.30 13.95 11.06
C LYS A 14 -12.83 14.04 11.46
N CYS A 15 -12.09 14.95 10.85
CA CYS A 15 -10.82 15.38 11.44
C CYS A 15 -11.17 16.00 12.78
N PRO A 16 -10.63 15.53 13.89
CA PRO A 16 -10.81 16.22 15.17
C PRO A 16 -10.19 17.61 15.02
N ALA A 17 -10.98 18.64 15.36
CA ALA A 17 -10.60 20.05 15.26
C ALA A 17 -9.54 20.47 16.30
N GLU A 18 -9.04 19.57 17.10
CA GLU A 18 -7.92 19.80 18.01
C GLU A 18 -6.68 19.13 17.42
N ASN A 19 -5.64 19.94 17.26
CA ASN A 19 -4.30 19.49 16.93
C ASN A 19 -3.91 18.40 17.95
N PRO A 20 -3.91 17.11 17.61
CA PRO A 20 -3.64 16.09 18.59
C PRO A 20 -2.22 16.33 19.07
N ASP A 21 -2.09 16.54 20.39
CA ASP A 21 -0.82 16.56 21.09
C ASP A 21 0.05 15.41 20.55
N PRO A 22 1.23 15.68 20.00
CA PRO A 22 2.10 14.64 19.43
C PRO A 22 2.42 13.52 20.42
N GLU A 23 2.25 13.74 21.72
CA GLU A 23 2.36 12.71 22.76
C GLU A 23 1.13 11.79 22.87
N ARG A 24 0.00 12.14 22.22
CA ARG A 24 -1.29 11.44 22.42
C ARG A 24 -1.65 10.37 21.38
N LEU A 25 -0.77 10.04 20.44
CA LEU A 25 -0.97 8.93 19.52
C LEU A 25 -0.15 7.69 19.95
N PRO A 26 -0.57 6.97 21.01
CA PRO A 26 0.13 5.78 21.44
C PRO A 26 -0.02 4.71 20.36
N GLY A 27 1.07 4.40 19.68
CA GLY A 27 1.16 3.34 18.68
C GLY A 27 1.47 3.78 17.26
N SER A 28 1.06 4.97 16.80
CA SER A 28 1.30 5.39 15.41
C SER A 28 2.79 5.69 15.13
N HIS A 29 3.50 6.30 16.08
CA HIS A 29 4.92 6.56 15.95
C HIS A 29 5.74 5.26 15.90
N ARG A 30 5.49 4.30 16.81
CA ARG A 30 6.22 3.02 16.83
C ARG A 30 6.10 2.25 15.52
N VAL A 31 4.90 2.21 14.94
CA VAL A 31 4.67 1.54 13.65
C VAL A 31 5.39 2.26 12.52
N TRP A 32 5.37 3.60 12.53
CA TRP A 32 6.09 4.41 11.56
C TRP A 32 7.59 4.20 11.66
N ASP A 33 8.15 4.27 12.86
CA ASP A 33 9.57 4.09 13.12
C ASP A 33 10.04 2.71 12.65
N THR A 34 9.25 1.66 12.91
CA THR A 34 9.52 0.31 12.42
C THR A 34 9.58 0.25 10.90
N TRP A 35 8.63 0.87 10.20
CA TRP A 35 8.64 0.89 8.74
C TRP A 35 9.77 1.75 8.17
N LYS A 36 10.12 2.82 8.85
CA LYS A 36 11.25 3.67 8.43
C LYS A 36 12.57 2.94 8.61
N ALA A 37 12.80 2.30 9.76
CA ALA A 37 13.97 1.47 9.99
C ALA A 37 14.09 0.36 8.93
N ALA A 38 13.02 -0.38 8.68
CA ALA A 38 13.00 -1.40 7.62
C ALA A 38 13.25 -0.83 6.22
N ALA A 39 12.83 0.40 5.93
CA ALA A 39 13.13 1.05 4.67
C ALA A 39 14.61 1.44 4.55
N ASP A 40 15.21 1.85 5.64
CA ASP A 40 16.65 2.17 5.69
C ASP A 40 17.50 0.91 5.51
N ASP A 41 17.09 -0.24 6.09
CA ASP A 41 17.70 -1.55 5.83
C ASP A 41 17.63 -1.94 4.34
N VAL A 42 16.47 -1.78 3.72
CA VAL A 42 16.30 -2.03 2.27
C VAL A 42 17.17 -1.08 1.45
N ALA A 43 17.27 0.19 1.84
CA ALA A 43 18.15 1.15 1.18
C ALA A 43 19.63 0.74 1.28
N ALA A 44 20.06 0.26 2.45
CA ALA A 44 21.41 -0.25 2.67
C ALA A 44 21.72 -1.47 1.80
N LEU A 45 20.77 -2.41 1.67
CA LEU A 45 20.89 -3.55 0.77
C LEU A 45 21.01 -3.13 -0.71
N TYR A 46 20.21 -2.15 -1.14
CA TYR A 46 20.32 -1.61 -2.49
C TYR A 46 21.67 -0.93 -2.75
N ALA A 47 22.20 -0.20 -1.76
CA ALA A 47 23.49 0.47 -1.88
C ALA A 47 24.66 -0.51 -2.08
N GLN A 48 24.54 -1.73 -1.53
CA GLN A 48 25.53 -2.79 -1.68
C GLN A 48 25.45 -3.53 -3.02
N ALA A 49 24.40 -3.30 -3.81
CA ALA A 49 24.24 -3.99 -5.08
C ALA A 49 25.29 -3.55 -6.10
N THR A 50 25.92 -4.52 -6.75
CA THR A 50 26.92 -4.27 -7.81
C THR A 50 26.30 -3.65 -9.06
N ALA A 51 25.03 -3.96 -9.37
CA ALA A 51 24.31 -3.40 -10.48
C ALA A 51 23.93 -1.92 -10.22
N ARG A 52 24.50 -1.01 -10.97
CA ARG A 52 24.27 0.45 -10.85
C ARG A 52 22.78 0.84 -10.86
N THR A 53 21.99 0.16 -11.68
CA THR A 53 20.53 0.36 -11.75
C THR A 53 19.85 0.04 -10.41
N VAL A 54 20.28 -1.02 -9.72
CA VAL A 54 19.74 -1.42 -8.42
C VAL A 54 20.22 -0.45 -7.34
N ALA A 55 21.50 -0.11 -7.32
CA ALA A 55 22.08 0.83 -6.37
C ALA A 55 21.40 2.22 -6.43
N SER A 56 20.96 2.66 -7.61
CA SER A 56 20.26 3.95 -7.77
C SER A 56 18.92 4.04 -7.04
N HIS A 57 18.34 2.91 -6.63
CA HIS A 57 17.10 2.88 -5.85
C HIS A 57 17.32 3.17 -4.36
N ALA A 58 18.56 3.01 -3.85
CA ALA A 58 18.89 3.23 -2.44
C ALA A 58 18.48 4.63 -1.95
N ALA A 59 18.91 5.67 -2.64
CA ALA A 59 18.59 7.06 -2.28
C ALA A 59 17.08 7.34 -2.32
N LYS A 60 16.36 6.76 -3.28
CA LYS A 60 14.90 6.92 -3.36
C LYS A 60 14.19 6.27 -2.18
N VAL A 61 14.62 5.07 -1.77
CA VAL A 61 14.00 4.35 -0.65
C VAL A 61 14.31 5.06 0.66
N SER A 62 15.54 5.49 0.87
CA SER A 62 15.95 6.26 2.05
C SER A 62 15.16 7.57 2.18
N ALA A 63 14.97 8.32 1.10
CA ALA A 63 14.19 9.57 1.09
C ALA A 63 12.66 9.36 1.18
N CYS A 64 12.17 8.12 1.13
CA CYS A 64 10.74 7.84 1.11
C CYS A 64 10.03 8.38 2.35
N SER A 65 9.05 9.26 2.13
CA SER A 65 8.23 9.89 3.17
C SER A 65 9.01 10.71 4.22
N GLN A 66 10.20 11.21 3.90
CA GLN A 66 10.91 12.16 4.75
C GLN A 66 10.28 13.54 4.71
N THR A 67 9.68 13.89 3.58
CA THR A 67 9.01 15.19 3.41
C THR A 67 7.50 15.00 3.49
N VAL A 68 6.85 15.78 4.34
CA VAL A 68 5.40 15.88 4.44
C VAL A 68 4.99 17.28 4.01
N VAL A 69 4.06 17.34 3.05
CA VAL A 69 3.44 18.59 2.61
C VAL A 69 2.07 18.66 3.29
N LEU A 70 1.85 19.73 4.02
CA LEU A 70 0.55 20.05 4.61
C LEU A 70 -0.15 21.05 3.69
N THR A 71 -1.34 20.72 3.27
CA THR A 71 -2.18 21.58 2.42
C THR A 71 -3.46 21.91 3.18
N ASP A 72 -3.80 23.18 3.26
CA ASP A 72 -5.06 23.62 3.83
C ASP A 72 -6.22 23.12 2.94
N VAL A 73 -7.22 22.56 3.53
CA VAL A 73 -8.42 22.04 2.84
C VAL A 73 -9.64 22.67 3.50
N LEU A 74 -10.45 23.35 2.69
CA LEU A 74 -11.76 23.85 3.10
C LEU A 74 -12.83 22.82 2.74
N ASN A 75 -13.57 22.35 3.73
CA ASN A 75 -14.78 21.59 3.47
C ASN A 75 -15.87 22.58 2.98
N ARG A 76 -16.27 22.45 1.73
CA ARG A 76 -17.25 23.38 1.12
C ARG A 76 -18.64 23.24 1.67
N ASP A 77 -18.98 22.07 2.24
CA ASP A 77 -20.33 21.81 2.75
C ASP A 77 -20.49 22.28 4.19
N THR A 78 -19.43 22.19 5.01
CA THR A 78 -19.47 22.59 6.44
C THR A 78 -18.78 23.92 6.71
N GLY A 79 -17.99 24.45 5.79
CA GLY A 79 -17.14 25.62 6.00
C GLY A 79 -15.93 25.38 6.90
N GLU A 80 -15.71 24.15 7.37
CA GLU A 80 -14.61 23.82 8.24
C GLU A 80 -13.28 23.78 7.49
N THR A 81 -12.23 24.29 8.12
CA THR A 81 -10.87 24.18 7.62
C THR A 81 -10.13 23.03 8.28
N GLY A 82 -9.33 22.32 7.51
CA GLY A 82 -8.50 21.24 7.99
C GLY A 82 -7.20 21.16 7.20
N TYR A 83 -6.33 20.21 7.58
CA TYR A 83 -5.08 19.97 6.87
C TYR A 83 -5.09 18.60 6.19
N LYS A 84 -4.67 18.57 4.94
CA LYS A 84 -4.35 17.33 4.24
C LYS A 84 -2.84 17.13 4.26
N ALA A 85 -2.39 16.05 4.88
CA ALA A 85 -0.99 15.68 4.92
C ALA A 85 -0.68 14.71 3.78
N GLU A 86 0.25 15.08 2.91
CA GLU A 86 0.75 14.24 1.83
C GLU A 86 2.26 14.07 1.98
N SER A 87 2.75 12.86 1.81
CA SER A 87 4.18 12.59 1.82
C SER A 87 4.64 12.01 0.50
N TRP A 88 5.83 12.43 0.07
CA TRP A 88 6.45 11.88 -1.12
C TRP A 88 6.72 10.39 -0.96
N LYS A 89 6.36 9.60 -1.97
CA LYS A 89 6.51 8.14 -2.00
C LYS A 89 7.46 7.73 -3.12
N CYS A 90 8.49 6.96 -2.79
CA CYS A 90 9.46 6.48 -3.78
C CYS A 90 8.87 5.50 -4.81
N ARG A 91 7.72 4.86 -4.48
CA ARG A 91 7.04 3.85 -5.30
C ARG A 91 7.86 2.60 -5.59
N GLU A 92 9.00 2.45 -4.95
CA GLU A 92 9.85 1.27 -5.10
C GLU A 92 9.15 0.01 -4.58
N ARG A 93 9.34 -1.09 -5.29
CA ARG A 93 8.61 -2.34 -5.03
C ARG A 93 8.90 -2.91 -3.64
N HIS A 94 10.13 -2.81 -3.18
CA HIS A 94 10.57 -3.39 -1.91
C HIS A 94 10.58 -2.37 -0.75
N CYS A 95 10.16 -1.13 -0.98
CA CYS A 95 10.06 -0.14 0.10
C CYS A 95 8.90 -0.50 1.05
N PRO A 96 9.15 -0.75 2.34
CA PRO A 96 8.11 -1.14 3.31
C PRO A 96 7.02 -0.07 3.47
N ILE A 97 7.39 1.20 3.45
CA ILE A 97 6.46 2.34 3.54
C ILE A 97 5.49 2.36 2.35
N CYS A 98 6.01 2.16 1.14
CA CYS A 98 5.19 2.11 -0.07
C CYS A 98 4.32 0.86 -0.13
N GLN A 99 4.84 -0.28 0.34
CA GLN A 99 4.09 -1.53 0.42
C GLN A 99 2.93 -1.42 1.41
N SER A 100 3.17 -0.86 2.60
CA SER A 100 2.12 -0.61 3.58
C SER A 100 1.02 0.32 3.04
N ALA A 101 1.40 1.42 2.36
CA ALA A 101 0.44 2.32 1.74
C ALA A 101 -0.40 1.62 0.64
N ARG A 102 0.25 0.78 -0.17
CA ARG A 102 -0.42 -0.02 -1.21
C ARG A 102 -1.37 -1.04 -0.60
N ALA A 103 -0.94 -1.77 0.42
CA ALA A 103 -1.77 -2.76 1.12
C ALA A 103 -3.03 -2.11 1.72
N ARG A 104 -2.89 -0.96 2.39
CA ARG A 104 -4.05 -0.21 2.92
C ARG A 104 -5.01 0.25 1.81
N LYS A 105 -4.48 0.72 0.67
CA LYS A 105 -5.32 1.12 -0.46
C LYS A 105 -6.10 -0.06 -1.03
N LEU A 106 -5.44 -1.20 -1.22
CA LEU A 106 -6.07 -2.43 -1.72
C LEU A 106 -7.09 -2.96 -0.73
N HIS A 107 -6.77 -2.99 0.56
CA HIS A 107 -7.70 -3.41 1.60
C HIS A 107 -8.97 -2.55 1.60
N ARG A 108 -8.84 -1.22 1.55
CA ARG A 108 -10.01 -0.33 1.48
C ARG A 108 -10.85 -0.57 0.24
N ALA A 109 -10.22 -0.71 -0.93
CA ALA A 109 -10.92 -0.98 -2.18
C ALA A 109 -11.66 -2.32 -2.15
N PHE A 110 -11.00 -3.37 -1.63
CA PHE A 110 -11.60 -4.68 -1.47
C PHE A 110 -12.78 -4.65 -0.49
N SER A 111 -12.60 -4.05 0.70
CA SER A 111 -13.65 -3.95 1.71
C SER A 111 -14.87 -3.17 1.21
N ALA A 112 -14.65 -2.12 0.38
CA ALA A 112 -15.74 -1.37 -0.22
C ALA A 112 -16.49 -2.17 -1.31
N ALA A 113 -15.80 -3.03 -2.06
CA ALA A 113 -16.40 -3.85 -3.11
C ALA A 113 -17.08 -5.12 -2.56
N LEU A 114 -16.66 -5.59 -1.37
CA LEU A 114 -17.08 -6.86 -0.79
C LEU A 114 -18.61 -7.03 -0.68
N PRO A 115 -19.39 -6.05 -0.18
CA PRO A 115 -20.85 -6.20 -0.10
C PRO A 115 -21.51 -6.42 -1.47
N ALA A 116 -21.05 -5.72 -2.50
CA ALA A 116 -21.57 -5.88 -3.85
C ALA A 116 -21.23 -7.26 -4.45
N ILE A 117 -20.04 -7.77 -4.18
CA ILE A 117 -19.63 -9.11 -4.62
C ILE A 117 -20.48 -10.19 -3.90
N MET A 118 -20.68 -10.05 -2.59
CA MET A 118 -21.48 -11.00 -1.81
C MET A 118 -22.94 -10.98 -2.25
N ALA A 119 -23.49 -9.83 -2.65
CA ALA A 119 -24.85 -9.74 -3.18
C ALA A 119 -25.01 -10.47 -4.52
N GLN A 120 -23.97 -10.49 -5.37
CA GLN A 120 -24.00 -11.19 -6.66
C GLN A 120 -23.84 -12.71 -6.52
N VAL A 121 -23.16 -13.18 -5.48
CA VAL A 121 -22.88 -14.59 -5.25
C VAL A 121 -23.18 -14.93 -3.78
N PRO A 122 -24.47 -15.00 -3.38
CA PRO A 122 -24.86 -15.17 -1.97
C PRO A 122 -24.30 -16.44 -1.31
N GLU A 123 -24.22 -17.53 -2.06
CA GLU A 123 -23.65 -18.80 -1.62
C GLU A 123 -22.14 -18.91 -1.85
N GLY A 124 -21.53 -17.84 -2.35
CA GLY A 124 -20.09 -17.79 -2.66
C GLY A 124 -19.24 -17.80 -1.39
N ARG A 125 -18.07 -18.42 -1.48
CA ARG A 125 -17.06 -18.42 -0.44
C ARG A 125 -15.75 -17.87 -1.00
N PHE A 126 -15.08 -17.03 -0.22
CA PHE A 126 -13.73 -16.58 -0.57
C PHE A 126 -12.72 -17.67 -0.21
N LEU A 127 -11.89 -18.02 -1.16
CA LEU A 127 -10.78 -18.94 -0.97
C LEU A 127 -9.47 -18.18 -1.15
N LEU A 128 -8.57 -18.30 -0.19
CA LEU A 128 -7.19 -17.88 -0.35
C LEU A 128 -6.39 -19.08 -0.89
N LEU A 129 -6.01 -19.01 -2.17
CA LEU A 129 -5.19 -20.04 -2.79
C LEU A 129 -3.73 -19.59 -2.81
N THR A 130 -2.87 -20.30 -2.10
CA THR A 130 -1.42 -20.11 -2.15
C THR A 130 -0.82 -21.17 -3.04
N LEU A 131 -0.27 -20.76 -4.17
CA LEU A 131 0.45 -21.65 -5.07
C LEU A 131 1.94 -21.63 -4.71
N THR A 132 2.45 -22.80 -4.38
CA THR A 132 3.88 -22.99 -4.12
C THR A 132 4.48 -23.92 -5.18
N VAL A 133 5.72 -23.68 -5.51
CA VAL A 133 6.53 -24.55 -6.36
C VAL A 133 7.70 -25.08 -5.56
N ARG A 134 8.21 -26.24 -5.95
CA ARG A 134 9.44 -26.78 -5.35
C ARG A 134 10.56 -25.75 -5.52
N ASN A 135 11.39 -25.60 -4.49
CA ASN A 135 12.58 -24.75 -4.58
C ASN A 135 13.44 -25.14 -5.78
N CYS A 136 13.79 -24.15 -6.56
CA CYS A 136 14.62 -24.32 -7.75
C CYS A 136 15.88 -23.44 -7.64
N PRO A 137 16.94 -23.79 -8.35
CA PRO A 137 18.12 -22.93 -8.47
C PRO A 137 17.73 -21.55 -9.00
N ILE A 138 18.44 -20.50 -8.58
CA ILE A 138 18.13 -19.11 -8.98
C ILE A 138 18.19 -18.91 -10.49
N THR A 139 19.01 -19.69 -11.19
CA THR A 139 19.12 -19.72 -12.65
C THR A 139 17.85 -20.19 -13.36
N GLU A 140 17.05 -21.03 -12.70
CA GLU A 140 15.81 -21.59 -13.23
C GLU A 140 14.57 -20.83 -12.74
N LEU A 141 14.72 -19.90 -11.81
CA LEU A 141 13.61 -19.20 -11.16
C LEU A 141 12.67 -18.53 -12.16
N ARG A 142 13.22 -17.88 -13.18
CA ARG A 142 12.41 -17.20 -14.22
C ARG A 142 11.54 -18.18 -15.00
N LYS A 143 12.09 -19.33 -15.36
CA LYS A 143 11.36 -20.38 -16.08
C LYS A 143 10.26 -20.94 -15.18
N THR A 144 10.59 -21.30 -13.94
CA THR A 144 9.65 -21.82 -12.95
C THR A 144 8.46 -20.88 -12.71
N LEU A 145 8.71 -19.59 -12.54
CA LEU A 145 7.66 -18.58 -12.37
C LEU A 145 6.80 -18.43 -13.64
N SER A 146 7.41 -18.49 -14.81
CA SER A 146 6.68 -18.46 -16.09
C SER A 146 5.74 -19.66 -16.24
N ASP A 147 6.23 -20.86 -15.92
CA ASP A 147 5.45 -22.10 -16.04
C ASP A 147 4.32 -22.14 -15.00
N MET A 148 4.55 -21.64 -13.78
CA MET A 148 3.50 -21.43 -12.78
C MET A 148 2.42 -20.46 -13.28
N GLY A 149 2.81 -19.35 -13.91
CA GLY A 149 1.85 -18.40 -14.50
C GLY A 149 1.03 -18.99 -15.65
N LYS A 150 1.62 -19.86 -16.47
CA LYS A 150 0.91 -20.59 -17.52
C LYS A 150 -0.07 -21.62 -16.94
N ALA A 151 0.35 -22.35 -15.90
CA ALA A 151 -0.51 -23.30 -15.19
C ALA A 151 -1.72 -22.60 -14.57
N TRP A 152 -1.51 -21.46 -13.91
CA TRP A 152 -2.59 -20.63 -13.36
C TRP A 152 -3.61 -20.20 -14.41
N LYS A 153 -3.14 -19.69 -15.56
CA LYS A 153 -4.01 -19.28 -16.67
C LYS A 153 -4.86 -20.43 -17.24
N ARG A 154 -4.38 -21.68 -17.16
CA ARG A 154 -5.16 -22.85 -17.59
C ARG A 154 -6.25 -23.20 -16.58
N LEU A 155 -5.97 -22.97 -15.30
CA LEU A 155 -6.89 -23.31 -14.21
C LEU A 155 -8.04 -22.30 -14.10
N THR A 156 -7.84 -21.06 -14.55
CA THR A 156 -8.80 -19.95 -14.45
C THR A 156 -9.57 -19.65 -15.74
N ARG A 157 -9.39 -20.48 -16.77
CA ARG A 157 -10.19 -20.46 -18.00
C ARG A 157 -11.35 -21.42 -17.90
#